data_3891e451cd9d924d2152cc552ede004b
#
_entry.id   3891e451cd9d924d2152cc552ede004b
#
_cell.length_a   1.000
_cell.length_b   1.000
_cell.length_c   1.000
_cell.angle_alpha   90.00
_cell.angle_beta   90.00
_cell.angle_gamma   90.00
#
_symmetry.space_group_name_H-M   'P 1'
#
loop_
_entity.id
_entity.type
_entity.pdbx_description
1 polymer ?
#
loop_
_entity_poly.entity_id
_entity_poly.type
_entity_poly.pdbx_seq_one_letter_code
_entity_poly.pdbx_strand_id
1 'polypeptide(L)'
;MGFAECVLEGLAEDGGLYVPKQLPAVTNETLVKVHTQHFVRSRANRKLVVLQWSTLPFADLALEIMSLFVPEEDVPRADLHDILKRSFGTFRDEAVTPVVQV
;
A
#
# COMPACT_ATOMS: atom_id res chain seq x y z
N MET A 1 -17.25 -11.81 -4.98
CA MET A 1 -16.80 -10.76 -5.92
C MET A 1 -15.36 -10.41 -5.62
N GLY A 2 -14.52 -10.41 -6.62
CA GLY A 2 -13.11 -10.07 -6.48
C GLY A 2 -12.84 -8.56 -6.48
N PHE A 3 -11.61 -8.17 -6.14
CA PHE A 3 -11.20 -6.76 -6.12
C PHE A 3 -11.38 -6.08 -7.49
N ALA A 4 -10.89 -6.71 -8.56
CA ALA A 4 -10.98 -6.15 -9.91
C ALA A 4 -12.42 -5.95 -10.35
N GLU A 5 -13.31 -6.88 -10.04
CA GLU A 5 -14.73 -6.77 -10.34
C GLU A 5 -15.38 -5.58 -9.62
N CYS A 6 -15.04 -5.40 -8.33
CA CYS A 6 -15.53 -4.26 -7.54
C CYS A 6 -15.10 -2.91 -8.14
N VAL A 7 -13.85 -2.83 -8.61
CA VAL A 7 -13.32 -1.62 -9.24
C VAL A 7 -14.06 -1.30 -10.54
N LEU A 8 -14.33 -2.32 -11.35
CA LEU A 8 -15.02 -2.14 -12.62
C LEU A 8 -16.50 -1.76 -12.45
N GLU A 9 -17.18 -2.33 -11.45
CA GLU A 9 -18.57 -1.97 -11.16
C GLU A 9 -18.72 -0.60 -10.50
N GLY A 10 -17.79 -0.24 -9.62
CA GLY A 10 -17.83 1.01 -8.88
C GLY A 10 -18.81 0.98 -7.71
N LEU A 11 -20.11 1.02 -7.97
CA LEU A 11 -21.15 1.00 -6.94
C LEU A 11 -21.84 -0.36 -6.87
N ALA A 12 -22.24 -0.75 -5.68
CA ALA A 12 -23.05 -1.94 -5.45
C ALA A 12 -24.48 -1.75 -6.00
N GLU A 13 -25.21 -2.85 -6.19
CA GLU A 13 -26.58 -2.83 -6.72
C GLU A 13 -27.54 -1.97 -5.88
N ASP A 14 -27.30 -1.89 -4.58
CA ASP A 14 -28.10 -1.06 -3.67
C ASP A 14 -27.66 0.42 -3.64
N GLY A 15 -26.69 0.80 -4.46
CA GLY A 15 -26.11 2.16 -4.51
C GLY A 15 -25.03 2.40 -3.46
N GLY A 16 -24.69 1.42 -2.63
CA GLY A 16 -23.62 1.51 -1.64
C GLY A 16 -22.24 1.26 -2.21
N LEU A 17 -21.26 1.29 -1.34
CA LEU A 17 -19.87 0.99 -1.66
C LEU A 17 -19.54 -0.45 -1.25
N TYR A 18 -18.67 -1.08 -2.02
CA TYR A 18 -18.11 -2.36 -1.63
C TYR A 18 -17.09 -2.18 -0.51
N VAL A 19 -17.15 -3.08 0.46
CA VAL A 19 -16.17 -3.14 1.56
C VAL A 19 -15.58 -4.54 1.63
N PRO A 20 -14.35 -4.70 2.17
CA PRO A 20 -13.76 -6.02 2.36
C PRO A 20 -14.62 -6.86 3.30
N LYS A 21 -14.80 -8.15 2.96
CA LYS A 21 -15.52 -9.10 3.82
C LYS A 21 -14.81 -9.29 5.16
N GLN A 22 -13.49 -9.28 5.14
CA GLN A 22 -12.65 -9.34 6.32
C GLN A 22 -11.55 -8.31 6.21
N LEU A 23 -11.29 -7.59 7.29
CA LEU A 23 -10.14 -6.70 7.35
C LEU A 23 -8.89 -7.53 7.63
N PRO A 24 -7.83 -7.38 6.82
CA PRO A 24 -6.58 -8.06 7.08
C PRO A 24 -6.02 -7.62 8.44
N ALA A 25 -5.57 -8.59 9.23
CA ALA A 25 -4.89 -8.30 10.48
C ALA A 25 -3.42 -7.95 10.18
N VAL A 26 -3.02 -6.76 10.57
CA VAL A 26 -1.61 -6.36 10.53
C VAL A 26 -0.97 -6.75 11.85
N THR A 27 -0.23 -7.84 11.83
CA THR A 27 0.50 -8.33 13.01
C THR A 27 1.88 -7.66 13.10
N ASN A 28 2.47 -7.68 14.30
CA ASN A 28 3.86 -7.25 14.47
C ASN A 28 4.82 -8.02 13.55
N GLU A 29 4.56 -9.29 13.28
CA GLU A 29 5.34 -10.09 12.35
C GLU A 29 5.27 -9.56 10.90
N THR A 30 4.11 -9.11 10.47
CA THR A 30 3.93 -8.48 9.15
C THR A 30 4.71 -7.18 9.08
N LEU A 31 4.67 -6.37 10.12
CA LEU A 31 5.44 -5.14 10.22
C LEU A 31 6.95 -5.41 10.19
N VAL A 32 7.40 -6.46 10.87
CA VAL A 32 8.80 -6.88 10.90
C VAL A 32 9.24 -7.44 9.54
N LYS A 33 8.40 -8.19 8.83
CA LYS A 33 8.71 -8.70 7.49
C LYS A 33 8.90 -7.56 6.48
N VAL A 34 8.04 -6.58 6.50
CA VAL A 34 8.20 -5.36 5.70
C VAL A 34 9.52 -4.69 6.05
N HIS A 35 9.84 -4.65 7.30
CA HIS A 35 11.09 -4.14 7.84
C HIS A 35 12.31 -4.91 7.32
N THR A 36 12.27 -6.23 7.34
CA THR A 36 13.38 -7.10 6.92
C THR A 36 13.63 -7.01 5.41
N GLN A 37 12.61 -6.91 4.60
CA GLN A 37 12.75 -6.75 3.15
C GLN A 37 13.41 -5.42 2.78
N HIS A 38 13.11 -4.39 3.51
CA HIS A 38 13.74 -3.08 3.31
C HIS A 38 15.19 -3.05 3.82
N PHE A 39 15.47 -3.77 4.89
CA PHE A 39 16.81 -3.92 5.47
C PHE A 39 17.78 -4.63 4.51
N VAL A 40 17.33 -5.64 3.77
CA VAL A 40 18.16 -6.36 2.78
C VAL A 40 18.58 -5.46 1.63
N ARG A 41 17.83 -4.41 1.32
CA ARG A 41 18.15 -3.44 0.26
C ARG A 41 19.13 -2.36 0.71
N SER A 42 19.21 -2.04 2.00
CA SER A 42 20.14 -1.03 2.50
C SER A 42 21.28 -1.67 3.29
N ARG A 43 22.23 -2.26 2.58
CA ARG A 43 23.43 -2.90 3.16
C ARG A 43 24.31 -1.97 3.99
N ALA A 44 24.03 -0.68 4.06
CA ALA A 44 24.94 0.31 4.61
C ALA A 44 24.79 0.59 6.10
N ASN A 45 23.72 0.16 6.75
CA ASN A 45 23.50 0.46 8.18
C ASN A 45 22.94 -0.73 8.95
N ARG A 46 23.86 -1.43 9.64
CA ARG A 46 23.52 -2.46 10.64
C ARG A 46 22.87 -1.90 11.91
N LYS A 47 22.68 -0.61 12.02
CA LYS A 47 21.82 -0.07 13.05
C LYS A 47 20.39 -0.34 12.66
N LEU A 48 19.71 -1.11 13.46
CA LEU A 48 18.26 -1.25 13.51
C LEU A 48 17.60 0.09 13.35
N VAL A 49 17.57 0.53 12.13
CA VAL A 49 16.59 1.50 11.79
C VAL A 49 15.30 0.70 11.75
N VAL A 50 14.50 0.85 12.75
CA VAL A 50 13.09 0.54 12.69
C VAL A 50 12.58 1.41 11.56
N LEU A 51 12.69 0.89 10.33
CA LEU A 51 12.09 1.51 9.16
C LEU A 51 10.58 1.35 9.35
N GLN A 52 10.05 2.23 10.16
CA GLN A 52 8.62 2.39 10.31
C GLN A 52 8.05 2.70 8.92
N TRP A 53 6.85 2.27 8.67
CA TRP A 53 6.13 2.66 7.47
C TRP A 53 6.20 4.16 7.19
N SER A 54 6.37 4.98 8.24
CA SER A 54 6.53 6.42 8.14
C SER A 54 7.76 6.89 7.36
N THR A 55 8.76 6.03 7.16
CA THR A 55 9.98 6.38 6.39
C THR A 55 9.92 5.95 4.93
N LEU A 56 8.89 5.20 4.54
CA LEU A 56 8.72 4.78 3.15
C LEU A 56 8.18 5.95 2.30
N PRO A 57 8.63 6.08 1.05
CA PRO A 57 7.94 6.91 0.07
C PRO A 57 6.47 6.52 -0.01
N PHE A 58 5.59 7.48 -0.28
CA PHE A 58 4.15 7.27 -0.24
C PHE A 58 3.69 6.10 -1.14
N ALA A 59 4.21 6.01 -2.35
CA ALA A 59 3.85 4.93 -3.26
C ALA A 59 4.27 3.54 -2.74
N ASP A 60 5.41 3.44 -2.08
CA ASP A 60 5.88 2.19 -1.48
C ASP A 60 5.04 1.79 -0.27
N LEU A 61 4.69 2.77 0.57
CA LEU A 61 3.78 2.56 1.69
C LEU A 61 2.39 2.11 1.19
N ALA A 62 1.86 2.78 0.18
CA ALA A 62 0.59 2.43 -0.43
C ALA A 62 0.62 1.01 -1.00
N LEU A 63 1.73 0.58 -1.61
CA LEU A 63 1.91 -0.77 -2.11
C LEU A 63 1.80 -1.81 -0.98
N GLU A 64 2.46 -1.57 0.14
CA GLU A 64 2.42 -2.48 1.29
C GLU A 64 1.01 -2.62 1.85
N ILE A 65 0.30 -1.51 2.02
CA ILE A 65 -1.07 -1.51 2.55
C ILE A 65 -2.05 -2.11 1.54
N MET A 66 -2.00 -1.68 0.28
CA MET A 66 -2.93 -2.17 -0.74
C MET A 66 -2.73 -3.64 -1.09
N SER A 67 -1.51 -4.16 -0.96
CA SER A 67 -1.24 -5.59 -1.18
C SER A 67 -1.98 -6.50 -0.20
N LEU A 68 -2.44 -5.97 0.93
CA LEU A 68 -3.28 -6.70 1.88
C LEU A 68 -4.71 -6.91 1.35
N PHE A 69 -5.16 -6.06 0.43
CA PHE A 69 -6.53 -6.07 -0.09
C PHE A 69 -6.61 -6.52 -1.54
N VAL A 70 -5.56 -6.29 -2.31
CA VAL A 70 -5.50 -6.60 -3.75
C VAL A 70 -4.76 -7.91 -3.94
N PRO A 71 -5.45 -8.99 -4.33
CA PRO A 71 -4.79 -10.27 -4.61
C PRO A 71 -3.81 -10.13 -5.79
N GLU A 72 -2.69 -10.79 -5.70
CA GLU A 72 -1.70 -10.82 -6.77
C GLU A 72 -2.23 -11.43 -8.06
N GLU A 73 -3.23 -12.29 -7.93
CA GLU A 73 -3.95 -12.91 -9.04
C GLU A 73 -4.73 -11.88 -9.88
N ASP A 74 -5.28 -10.86 -9.22
CA ASP A 74 -6.03 -9.79 -9.89
C ASP A 74 -5.09 -8.73 -10.45
N VAL A 75 -4.13 -8.27 -9.65
CA VAL A 75 -3.12 -7.28 -10.03
C VAL A 75 -1.77 -7.71 -9.47
N PRO A 76 -0.84 -8.14 -10.33
CA PRO A 76 0.51 -8.48 -9.89
C PRO A 76 1.17 -7.33 -9.14
N ARG A 77 1.96 -7.66 -8.12
CA ARG A 77 2.59 -6.66 -7.24
C ARG A 77 3.42 -5.61 -8.01
N ALA A 78 4.15 -6.03 -9.03
CA ALA A 78 4.94 -5.12 -9.86
C ALA A 78 4.07 -4.13 -10.61
N ASP A 79 2.94 -4.58 -11.15
CA ASP A 79 1.99 -3.73 -11.85
C ASP A 79 1.29 -2.77 -10.89
N LEU A 80 0.91 -3.24 -9.72
CA LEU A 80 0.33 -2.40 -8.67
C LEU A 80 1.30 -1.29 -8.26
N HIS A 81 2.56 -1.62 -8.09
CA HIS A 81 3.60 -0.64 -7.74
C HIS A 81 3.75 0.44 -8.82
N ASP A 82 3.78 0.03 -10.10
CA ASP A 82 3.85 0.97 -11.22
C ASP A 82 2.63 1.87 -11.29
N ILE A 83 1.43 1.31 -11.12
CA ILE A 83 0.18 2.07 -11.07
C ILE A 83 0.22 3.13 -9.96
N LEU A 84 0.64 2.73 -8.77
CA LEU A 84 0.71 3.64 -7.62
C LEU A 84 1.73 4.76 -7.83
N LYS A 85 2.89 4.43 -8.36
CA LYS A 85 3.92 5.43 -8.69
C LYS A 85 3.41 6.46 -9.69
N ARG A 86 2.78 6.01 -10.75
CA ARG A 86 2.23 6.90 -11.78
C ARG A 86 1.08 7.75 -11.27
N SER A 87 0.18 7.13 -10.48
CA SER A 87 -0.98 7.82 -9.94
C SER A 87 -0.59 8.91 -8.95
N PHE A 88 0.26 8.60 -7.99
CA PHE A 88 0.67 9.56 -6.97
C PHE A 88 1.77 10.50 -7.42
N GLY A 89 2.49 10.17 -8.48
CA GLY A 89 3.48 11.05 -9.09
C GLY A 89 2.91 12.34 -9.69
N THR A 90 1.61 12.40 -9.92
CA THR A 90 0.91 13.60 -10.42
C THR A 90 0.49 14.56 -9.31
N PHE A 91 0.64 14.17 -8.06
CA PHE A 91 0.29 15.02 -6.92
C PHE A 91 1.35 16.14 -6.75
N ARG A 92 0.90 17.30 -6.31
CA ARG A 92 1.76 18.49 -6.19
C ARG A 92 2.81 18.38 -5.09
N ASP A 93 2.50 17.64 -4.02
CA ASP A 93 3.38 17.43 -2.89
C ASP A 93 3.95 16.00 -2.93
N GLU A 94 5.25 15.84 -2.72
CA GLU A 94 5.90 14.53 -2.67
C GLU A 94 5.35 13.64 -1.57
N ALA A 95 4.88 14.23 -0.47
CA ALA A 95 4.22 13.51 0.62
C ALA A 95 2.80 13.04 0.26
N VAL A 96 2.24 13.46 -0.88
CA VAL A 96 0.90 13.17 -1.39
C VAL A 96 -0.20 13.65 -0.44
N THR A 97 -0.17 13.22 0.80
CA THR A 97 -1.12 13.61 1.84
C THR A 97 -0.37 14.27 3.01
N PRO A 98 0.21 15.46 2.80
CA PRO A 98 1.01 16.10 3.85
C PRO A 98 0.12 16.51 5.03
N VAL A 99 0.71 16.47 6.22
CA VAL A 99 0.07 17.04 7.39
C VAL A 99 0.28 18.55 7.36
N VAL A 100 -0.82 19.29 7.35
CA VAL A 100 -0.78 20.76 7.33
C VAL A 100 -1.35 21.30 8.64
N GLN A 101 -0.80 22.44 9.06
CA GLN A 101 -1.31 23.15 10.22
C GLN A 101 -2.47 24.06 9.78
N VAL A 102 -3.58 23.92 10.46
CA VAL A 102 -4.81 24.69 10.18
C VAL A 102 -4.85 25.95 11.03
#